data_9341e275a5e35240ccd71ea5d5836a6f
#
_entry.id   9341e275a5e35240ccd71ea5d5836a6f
#
_cell.length_a   1.000
_cell.length_b   1.000
_cell.length_c   1.000
_cell.angle_alpha   90.00
_cell.angle_beta   90.00
_cell.angle_gamma   90.00
#
_symmetry.space_group_name_H-M   'P 1'
#
loop_
_entity.id
_entity.type
_entity.pdbx_description
1 polymer ?
#
loop_
_entity_poly.entity_id
_entity_poly.type
_entity_poly.pdbx_seq_one_letter_code
_entity_poly.pdbx_strand_id
1 'polypeptide(L)'
;IPFSILILKNYFASIPKDMEEAAYIDGCNRFTAFIRILLPIAKPGVMVCAIFSFLYAWGDLAYGMTFIIDQQSRPITAGIFNFMGQYGTKWSYLTAFAVVTIIPVLLIFIFMQKYIVGGMTSGAVKG
;
A
#
# COMPACT_ATOMS: atom_id res chain seq x y z
N ILE A 1 7.41 2.99 -6.08
CA ILE A 1 7.69 4.41 -5.73
C ILE A 1 6.92 5.37 -6.66
N PRO A 2 6.98 5.30 -8.02
CA PRO A 2 6.28 6.27 -8.88
C PRO A 2 4.77 6.34 -8.63
N PHE A 3 4.13 5.20 -8.45
CA PHE A 3 2.71 5.10 -8.16
C PHE A 3 2.32 5.77 -6.83
N SER A 4 3.12 5.57 -5.79
CA SER A 4 2.92 6.19 -4.47
C SER A 4 3.02 7.72 -4.55
N ILE A 5 3.96 8.23 -5.34
CA ILE A 5 4.14 9.66 -5.56
C ILE A 5 2.90 10.26 -6.25
N LEU A 6 2.37 9.58 -7.28
CA LEU A 6 1.18 10.04 -8.00
C LEU A 6 -0.06 10.10 -7.09
N ILE A 7 -0.29 9.07 -6.29
CA ILE A 7 -1.41 9.04 -5.33
C ILE A 7 -1.28 10.18 -4.34
N LEU A 8 -0.12 10.31 -3.67
CA LEU A 8 0.09 11.33 -2.65
C LEU A 8 0.04 12.72 -3.23
N LYS A 9 0.64 12.95 -4.42
CA LYS A 9 0.56 14.24 -5.12
C LYS A 9 -0.90 14.66 -5.35
N ASN A 10 -1.72 13.76 -5.90
CA ASN A 10 -3.12 14.08 -6.18
C ASN A 10 -3.91 14.30 -4.89
N TYR A 11 -3.61 13.55 -3.84
CA TYR A 11 -4.28 13.70 -2.55
C TYR A 11 -3.92 15.04 -1.89
N PHE A 12 -2.64 15.41 -1.85
CA PHE A 12 -2.22 16.71 -1.31
C PHE A 12 -2.73 17.87 -2.15
N ALA A 13 -2.80 17.70 -3.47
CA ALA A 13 -3.35 18.73 -4.36
C ALA A 13 -4.87 18.96 -4.17
N SER A 14 -5.59 18.00 -3.59
CA SER A 14 -7.01 18.13 -3.28
C SER A 14 -7.29 18.87 -1.96
N ILE A 15 -6.28 19.08 -1.14
CA ILE A 15 -6.41 19.83 0.13
C ILE A 15 -6.53 21.34 -0.21
N PRO A 16 -7.57 22.05 0.30
CA PRO A 16 -7.70 23.48 0.10
C PRO A 16 -6.49 24.24 0.65
N LYS A 17 -5.99 25.19 -0.14
CA LYS A 17 -4.86 26.05 0.29
C LYS A 17 -5.16 26.89 1.51
N ASP A 18 -6.42 27.25 1.70
CA ASP A 18 -6.90 28.04 2.84
C ASP A 18 -6.53 27.37 4.18
N MET A 19 -6.45 26.03 4.22
CA MET A 19 -6.05 25.32 5.43
C MET A 19 -4.55 25.52 5.76
N GLU A 20 -3.73 25.62 4.72
CA GLU A 20 -2.30 25.90 4.88
C GLU A 20 -2.07 27.37 5.27
N GLU A 21 -2.81 28.28 4.64
CA GLU A 21 -2.76 29.72 4.94
C GLU A 21 -3.23 30.00 6.37
N ALA A 22 -4.32 29.39 6.83
CA ALA A 22 -4.80 29.50 8.20
C ALA A 22 -3.74 29.04 9.21
N ALA A 23 -3.02 27.94 8.91
CA ALA A 23 -1.93 27.46 9.75
C ALA A 23 -0.80 28.48 9.90
N TYR A 24 -0.47 29.19 8.83
CA TYR A 24 0.55 30.24 8.88
C TYR A 24 0.09 31.46 9.66
N ILE A 25 -1.19 31.83 9.58
CA ILE A 25 -1.79 32.89 10.39
C ILE A 25 -1.74 32.55 11.86
N ASP A 26 -1.95 31.26 12.22
CA ASP A 26 -1.85 30.74 13.59
C ASP A 26 -0.39 30.61 14.08
N GLY A 27 0.60 31.10 13.30
CA GLY A 27 2.01 31.12 13.67
C GLY A 27 2.75 29.81 13.45
N CYS A 28 2.17 28.83 12.75
CA CYS A 28 2.86 27.61 12.38
C CYS A 28 3.94 27.87 11.33
N ASN A 29 5.11 27.29 11.51
CA ASN A 29 6.07 27.20 10.41
C ASN A 29 5.66 26.07 9.44
N ARG A 30 6.29 26.02 8.25
CA ARG A 30 5.97 25.03 7.20
C ARG A 30 5.99 23.57 7.68
N PHE A 31 6.97 23.24 8.50
CA PHE A 31 7.13 21.87 9.02
C PHE A 31 6.02 21.53 10.03
N THR A 32 5.68 22.46 10.91
CA THR A 32 4.61 22.28 11.90
C THR A 32 3.26 22.21 11.23
N ALA A 33 2.98 23.08 10.24
CA ALA A 33 1.76 23.03 9.43
C ALA A 33 1.62 21.70 8.70
N PHE A 34 2.70 21.18 8.12
CA PHE A 34 2.70 19.88 7.46
C PHE A 34 2.36 18.75 8.42
N ILE A 35 3.03 18.65 9.56
CA ILE A 35 2.83 17.52 10.49
C ILE A 35 1.50 17.61 11.23
N ARG A 36 1.10 18.81 11.68
CA ARG A 36 -0.07 18.96 12.55
C ARG A 36 -1.38 19.12 11.80
N ILE A 37 -1.34 19.60 10.55
CA ILE A 37 -2.55 19.91 9.78
C ILE A 37 -2.62 19.08 8.51
N LEU A 38 -1.64 19.20 7.61
CA LEU A 38 -1.72 18.56 6.29
C LEU A 38 -1.62 17.03 6.38
N LEU A 39 -0.71 16.50 7.17
CA LEU A 39 -0.50 15.05 7.29
C LEU A 39 -1.70 14.30 7.92
N PRO A 40 -2.34 14.80 9.00
CA PRO A 40 -3.58 14.20 9.51
C PRO A 40 -4.72 14.22 8.50
N ILE A 41 -4.89 15.30 7.75
CA ILE A 41 -5.90 15.41 6.69
C ILE A 41 -5.58 14.43 5.55
N ALA A 42 -4.29 14.31 5.17
CA ALA A 42 -3.84 13.38 4.14
C ALA A 42 -3.78 11.92 4.59
N LYS A 43 -4.07 11.61 5.86
CA LYS A 43 -4.00 10.25 6.42
C LYS A 43 -4.70 9.19 5.57
N PRO A 44 -5.91 9.39 5.02
CA PRO A 44 -6.54 8.39 4.15
C PRO A 44 -5.70 8.13 2.89
N GLY A 45 -5.15 9.15 2.25
CA GLY A 45 -4.27 9.02 1.08
C GLY A 45 -2.98 8.27 1.39
N VAL A 46 -2.37 8.55 2.55
CA VAL A 46 -1.18 7.83 3.03
C VAL A 46 -1.51 6.35 3.27
N MET A 47 -2.66 6.05 3.85
CA MET A 47 -3.10 4.67 4.06
C MET A 47 -3.32 3.91 2.75
N VAL A 48 -3.98 4.55 1.77
CA VAL A 48 -4.15 3.96 0.43
C VAL A 48 -2.79 3.68 -0.21
N CYS A 49 -1.86 4.62 -0.11
CA CYS A 49 -0.49 4.44 -0.61
C CYS A 49 0.22 3.27 0.07
N ALA A 50 0.09 3.14 1.39
CA ALA A 50 0.69 2.05 2.16
C ALA A 50 0.12 0.68 1.74
N ILE A 51 -1.21 0.57 1.54
CA ILE A 51 -1.86 -0.66 1.07
C ILE A 51 -1.29 -1.08 -0.28
N PHE A 52 -1.29 -0.19 -1.26
CA PHE A 52 -0.79 -0.53 -2.58
C PHE A 52 0.70 -0.86 -2.57
N SER A 53 1.50 -0.14 -1.78
CA SER A 53 2.94 -0.46 -1.63
C SER A 53 3.13 -1.85 -1.03
N PHE A 54 2.33 -2.22 -0.03
CA PHE A 54 2.35 -3.56 0.54
C PHE A 54 1.94 -4.62 -0.50
N LEU A 55 0.84 -4.43 -1.23
CA LEU A 55 0.36 -5.38 -2.23
C LEU A 55 1.39 -5.62 -3.33
N TYR A 56 2.03 -4.55 -3.81
CA TYR A 56 3.11 -4.66 -4.80
C TYR A 56 4.32 -5.41 -4.26
N ALA A 57 4.76 -5.09 -3.03
CA ALA A 57 5.90 -5.77 -2.42
C ALA A 57 5.59 -7.23 -2.08
N TRP A 58 4.36 -7.52 -1.61
CA TRP A 58 3.92 -8.87 -1.29
C TRP A 58 3.81 -9.76 -2.52
N GLY A 59 3.32 -9.21 -3.63
CA GLY A 59 3.17 -9.93 -4.90
C GLY A 59 4.44 -9.97 -5.75
N ASP A 60 5.53 -9.36 -5.29
CA ASP A 60 6.75 -9.28 -6.07
C ASP A 60 7.51 -10.60 -6.08
N LEU A 61 7.33 -11.34 -7.16
CA LEU A 61 8.01 -12.59 -7.42
C LEU A 61 9.28 -12.39 -8.25
N ALA A 62 9.22 -11.51 -9.26
CA ALA A 62 10.29 -11.37 -10.25
C ALA A 62 11.59 -10.87 -9.63
N TYR A 63 11.53 -9.77 -8.88
CA TYR A 63 12.72 -9.22 -8.23
C TYR A 63 13.21 -10.14 -7.11
N GLY A 64 12.28 -10.71 -6.31
CA GLY A 64 12.63 -11.65 -5.25
C GLY A 64 13.36 -12.88 -5.77
N MET A 65 12.97 -13.43 -6.90
CA MET A 65 13.63 -14.59 -7.51
C MET A 65 14.94 -14.23 -8.18
N THR A 66 15.07 -13.03 -8.74
CA THR A 66 16.23 -12.62 -9.50
C THR A 66 17.39 -12.14 -8.60
N PHE A 67 17.09 -11.35 -7.59
CA PHE A 67 18.11 -10.69 -6.77
C PHE A 67 18.42 -11.39 -5.45
N ILE A 68 17.50 -12.24 -4.94
CA ILE A 68 17.71 -12.96 -3.68
C ILE A 68 18.21 -14.38 -3.98
N ILE A 69 19.51 -14.60 -3.82
CA ILE A 69 20.15 -15.89 -4.09
C ILE A 69 19.78 -16.91 -3.00
N ASP A 70 19.78 -16.48 -1.73
CA ASP A 70 19.45 -17.34 -0.61
C ASP A 70 17.95 -17.69 -0.60
N GLN A 71 17.65 -18.98 -0.70
CA GLN A 71 16.28 -19.48 -0.78
C GLN A 71 15.46 -19.18 0.47
N GLN A 72 16.07 -19.11 1.65
CA GLN A 72 15.37 -18.85 2.91
C GLN A 72 14.94 -17.38 3.06
N SER A 73 15.63 -16.49 2.38
CA SER A 73 15.36 -15.05 2.40
C SER A 73 14.40 -14.59 1.30
N ARG A 74 13.96 -15.51 0.42
CA ARG A 74 13.03 -15.18 -0.68
C ARG A 74 11.63 -14.83 -0.17
N PRO A 75 10.90 -13.97 -0.92
CA PRO A 75 9.50 -13.68 -0.61
C PRO A 75 8.65 -14.96 -0.50
N ILE A 76 7.63 -14.93 0.35
CA ILE A 76 6.75 -16.09 0.55
C ILE A 76 6.11 -16.57 -0.77
N THR A 77 5.83 -15.65 -1.69
CA THR A 77 5.30 -15.96 -3.02
C THR A 77 6.21 -16.88 -3.84
N ALA A 78 7.53 -16.79 -3.64
CA ALA A 78 8.49 -17.69 -4.27
C ALA A 78 8.40 -19.13 -3.75
N GLY A 79 7.83 -19.35 -2.56
CA GLY A 79 7.63 -20.68 -1.98
C GLY A 79 6.73 -21.59 -2.81
N ILE A 80 5.93 -21.04 -3.73
CA ILE A 80 5.09 -21.82 -4.63
C ILE A 80 5.90 -22.81 -5.49
N PHE A 81 7.13 -22.44 -5.84
CA PHE A 81 8.01 -23.28 -6.65
C PHE A 81 8.52 -24.54 -5.91
N ASN A 82 8.46 -24.56 -4.58
CA ASN A 82 8.83 -25.74 -3.80
C ASN A 82 7.84 -26.91 -4.01
N PHE A 83 6.65 -26.64 -4.51
CA PHE A 83 5.61 -27.62 -4.79
C PHE A 83 5.51 -28.01 -6.26
N MET A 84 6.32 -27.35 -7.12
CA MET A 84 6.41 -27.61 -8.56
C MET A 84 7.73 -28.33 -8.85
N GLY A 85 7.66 -29.63 -9.03
CA GLY A 85 8.85 -30.46 -9.30
C GLY A 85 8.95 -30.90 -10.76
N GLN A 86 10.13 -31.39 -11.13
CA GLN A 86 10.41 -31.93 -12.47
C GLN A 86 9.53 -33.13 -12.84
N TYR A 87 9.06 -33.88 -11.84
CA TYR A 87 8.23 -35.10 -12.01
C TYR A 87 6.74 -34.88 -11.69
N GLY A 88 6.31 -33.63 -11.59
CA GLY A 88 4.92 -33.26 -11.36
C GLY A 88 4.72 -32.22 -10.26
N THR A 89 3.52 -31.67 -10.24
CA THR A 89 3.11 -30.64 -9.28
C THR A 89 2.29 -31.25 -8.16
N LYS A 90 2.65 -30.97 -6.92
CA LYS A 90 1.90 -31.37 -5.73
C LYS A 90 0.73 -30.41 -5.50
N TRP A 91 -0.35 -30.58 -6.24
CA TRP A 91 -1.49 -29.66 -6.28
C TRP A 91 -2.13 -29.39 -4.91
N SER A 92 -2.27 -30.41 -4.07
CA SER A 92 -2.87 -30.25 -2.73
C SER A 92 -2.04 -29.33 -1.83
N TYR A 93 -0.73 -29.47 -1.85
CA TYR A 93 0.16 -28.60 -1.08
C TYR A 93 0.25 -27.20 -1.66
N LEU A 94 0.27 -27.09 -2.99
CA LEU A 94 0.29 -25.80 -3.69
C LEU A 94 -0.96 -24.98 -3.39
N THR A 95 -2.14 -25.60 -3.41
CA THR A 95 -3.39 -24.90 -3.07
C THR A 95 -3.46 -24.52 -1.60
N ALA A 96 -3.02 -25.39 -0.69
CA ALA A 96 -2.94 -25.06 0.73
C ALA A 96 -1.98 -23.88 0.99
N PHE A 97 -0.82 -23.89 0.35
CA PHE A 97 0.15 -22.80 0.44
C PHE A 97 -0.42 -21.48 -0.11
N ALA A 98 -1.12 -21.52 -1.23
CA ALA A 98 -1.77 -20.34 -1.81
C ALA A 98 -2.80 -19.73 -0.85
N VAL A 99 -3.61 -20.57 -0.17
CA VAL A 99 -4.57 -20.10 0.84
C VAL A 99 -3.87 -19.42 2.00
N VAL A 100 -2.79 -19.99 2.52
CA VAL A 100 -2.02 -19.38 3.61
C VAL A 100 -1.41 -18.04 3.17
N THR A 101 -0.89 -17.97 1.95
CA THR A 101 -0.24 -16.77 1.41
C THR A 101 -1.23 -15.61 1.21
N ILE A 102 -2.51 -15.86 0.96
CA ILE A 102 -3.52 -14.83 0.76
C ILE A 102 -4.03 -14.22 2.09
N ILE A 103 -3.88 -14.92 3.22
CA ILE A 103 -4.39 -14.48 4.52
C ILE A 103 -3.91 -13.08 4.91
N PRO A 104 -2.62 -12.73 4.88
CA PRO A 104 -2.14 -11.40 5.24
C PRO A 104 -2.75 -10.29 4.35
N VAL A 105 -2.94 -10.57 3.06
CA VAL A 105 -3.54 -9.65 2.11
C VAL A 105 -5.01 -9.38 2.47
N LEU A 106 -5.76 -10.43 2.79
CA LEU A 106 -7.17 -10.31 3.21
C LEU A 106 -7.29 -9.53 4.52
N LEU A 107 -6.43 -9.82 5.50
CA LEU A 107 -6.43 -9.11 6.78
C LEU A 107 -6.19 -7.60 6.57
N ILE A 108 -5.17 -7.23 5.81
CA ILE A 108 -4.88 -5.84 5.50
C ILE A 108 -6.06 -5.20 4.78
N PHE A 109 -6.65 -5.88 3.79
CA PHE A 109 -7.80 -5.37 3.06
C PHE A 109 -9.00 -5.10 3.99
N ILE A 110 -9.34 -6.04 4.89
CA ILE A 110 -10.46 -5.91 5.85
C ILE A 110 -10.23 -4.71 6.77
N PHE A 111 -9.02 -4.54 7.31
CA PHE A 111 -8.74 -3.43 8.22
C PHE A 111 -8.70 -2.07 7.52
N MET A 112 -8.31 -2.04 6.24
CA MET A 112 -8.02 -0.81 5.53
C MET A 112 -9.10 -0.38 4.53
N GLN A 113 -10.11 -1.23 4.25
CA GLN A 113 -11.23 -0.91 3.33
C GLN A 113 -11.93 0.41 3.67
N LYS A 114 -12.06 0.74 4.96
CA LYS A 114 -12.66 2.00 5.41
C LYS A 114 -11.92 3.26 4.92
N TYR A 115 -10.61 3.16 4.72
CA TYR A 115 -9.79 4.28 4.23
C TYR A 115 -9.88 4.40 2.69
N ILE A 116 -10.06 3.28 1.98
CA ILE A 116 -10.21 3.25 0.52
C ILE A 116 -11.53 3.91 0.14
N VAL A 117 -12.63 3.53 0.79
CA VAL A 117 -13.97 4.09 0.51
C VAL A 117 -14.02 5.58 0.84
N GLY A 118 -13.47 6.00 1.98
CA GLY A 118 -13.44 7.43 2.38
C GLY A 118 -12.59 8.29 1.44
N GLY A 119 -11.52 7.76 0.84
CA GLY A 119 -10.67 8.48 -0.11
C GLY A 119 -11.31 8.65 -1.49
N MET A 120 -12.14 7.72 -1.93
CA MET A 120 -12.81 7.78 -3.24
C MET A 120 -13.99 8.73 -3.26
N THR A 121 -14.71 8.88 -2.14
CA THR A 121 -15.89 9.75 -2.05
C THR A 121 -15.54 11.24 -1.99
N SER A 122 -14.38 11.60 -1.45
CA SER A 122 -13.91 12.99 -1.43
C SER A 122 -13.55 13.54 -2.83
N GLY A 123 -13.27 12.67 -3.80
CA GLY A 123 -12.98 13.07 -5.19
C GLY A 123 -14.20 13.07 -6.11
N ALA A 124 -15.29 12.42 -5.73
CA ALA A 124 -16.49 12.26 -6.57
C ALA A 124 -17.56 13.35 -6.35
N VAL A 125 -17.43 14.17 -5.32
CA VAL A 125 -18.37 15.28 -5.02
C VAL A 125 -17.79 16.60 -5.49
N LYS A 126 -17.42 16.70 -6.76
CA LYS A 126 -17.26 17.94 -7.52
C LYS A 126 -18.18 17.83 -8.74
N GLY A 127 -19.46 17.89 -8.49
CA GLY A 127 -20.49 18.15 -9.48
C GLY A 127 -21.33 19.31 -8.97
#